data_e351603ab2eb4388035ecf522f52c028
#
_entry.id   e351603ab2eb4388035ecf522f52c028
#
_cell.length_a   1.000
_cell.length_b   1.000
_cell.length_c   1.000
_cell.angle_alpha   90.00
_cell.angle_beta   90.00
_cell.angle_gamma   90.00
#
_symmetry.space_group_name_H-M   'P 1'
#
loop_
_entity.id
_entity.type
_entity.pdbx_description
1 polymer ?
#
loop_
_entity_poly.entity_id
_entity_poly.type
_entity_poly.pdbx_seq_one_letter_code
_entity_poly.pdbx_strand_id
1 'polypeptide(L)'
;MSNEEIIKAAAEAGTVGNWGLGNEYEIQALLTKYDEPTDYLSQDFTMDGFDDDSIKLASAMTYNELGLVKNDYDGGYDYGDTVGTIDMNDEGVAMLEDNIFCTKEFAEQNPNTVKAFLYASLKGWAYAVEHPEEAAEICYEYGSSVSAEHQAYMADEVAKLVTTDTKGETVSDYGYMDPDAMQQTLDLAKQYVELDDSAAAEKLQNFTLDDVRDTSFWEAVTASDGSDLGTPEKSEVSIQLKWLPDAQFMGYYVAQDKGYYDEVGLTVNIVSGGGDISETTAVNNGTVDFGVTWFTNLISADAGGMNLVEVSQIFQRSGLVLVYKLDNYTK
;
A
#
# COMPACT_ATOMS: atom_id res chain seq x y z
N MET A 1 -29.61 3.11 -4.47
CA MET A 1 -29.12 2.12 -5.47
C MET A 1 -28.18 1.16 -4.77
N SER A 2 -28.07 -0.09 -5.24
CA SER A 2 -27.02 -1.03 -4.79
C SER A 2 -25.65 -0.66 -5.37
N ASN A 3 -24.57 -1.21 -4.82
CA ASN A 3 -23.22 -1.01 -5.38
C ASN A 3 -23.17 -1.42 -6.86
N GLU A 4 -23.76 -2.57 -7.21
CA GLU A 4 -23.87 -3.03 -8.61
C GLU A 4 -24.54 -1.99 -9.53
N GLU A 5 -25.69 -1.44 -9.11
CA GLU A 5 -26.41 -0.43 -9.90
C GLU A 5 -25.58 0.86 -10.08
N ILE A 6 -24.82 1.27 -9.05
CA ILE A 6 -23.95 2.45 -9.11
C ILE A 6 -22.77 2.21 -10.06
N ILE A 7 -22.10 1.05 -9.91
CA ILE A 7 -20.96 0.67 -10.75
C ILE A 7 -21.38 0.62 -12.22
N LYS A 8 -22.48 -0.07 -12.53
CA LYS A 8 -23.01 -0.16 -13.90
C LYS A 8 -23.34 1.21 -14.49
N ALA A 9 -24.04 2.05 -13.74
CA ALA A 9 -24.37 3.40 -14.20
C ALA A 9 -23.13 4.27 -14.47
N ALA A 10 -22.09 4.16 -13.64
CA ALA A 10 -20.84 4.89 -13.83
C ALA A 10 -20.02 4.35 -15.00
N ALA A 11 -19.95 3.02 -15.16
CA ALA A 11 -19.26 2.36 -16.25
C ALA A 11 -19.90 2.67 -17.61
N GLU A 12 -21.24 2.54 -17.72
CA GLU A 12 -22.00 2.91 -18.93
C GLU A 12 -21.81 4.39 -19.31
N ALA A 13 -21.66 5.26 -18.33
CA ALA A 13 -21.40 6.68 -18.55
C ALA A 13 -19.92 7.01 -18.84
N GLY A 14 -19.00 6.03 -18.69
CA GLY A 14 -17.57 6.25 -18.85
C GLY A 14 -16.97 7.20 -17.80
N THR A 15 -17.45 7.14 -16.55
CA THR A 15 -17.09 8.09 -15.47
C THR A 15 -16.45 7.43 -14.25
N VAL A 16 -15.89 6.24 -14.41
CA VAL A 16 -15.05 5.56 -13.42
C VAL A 16 -13.62 6.06 -13.56
N GLY A 17 -12.97 6.49 -12.47
CA GLY A 17 -11.61 7.02 -12.48
C GLY A 17 -10.63 6.19 -11.67
N ASN A 18 -9.36 6.13 -12.12
CA ASN A 18 -8.24 5.57 -11.39
C ASN A 18 -6.91 6.19 -11.85
N TRP A 19 -5.88 6.12 -11.01
CA TRP A 19 -4.53 6.68 -11.28
C TRP A 19 -3.67 5.83 -12.20
N GLY A 20 -3.88 4.51 -12.27
CA GLY A 20 -3.05 3.59 -13.05
C GLY A 20 -1.66 3.35 -12.45
N LEU A 21 -1.53 3.32 -11.11
CA LEU A 21 -0.26 3.14 -10.39
C LEU A 21 -0.08 1.74 -9.79
N GLY A 22 -0.92 0.78 -10.19
CA GLY A 22 -0.86 -0.61 -9.72
C GLY A 22 -2.11 -1.08 -8.98
N ASN A 23 -3.08 -0.20 -8.69
CA ASN A 23 -4.39 -0.56 -8.13
C ASN A 23 -5.55 -0.47 -9.13
N GLU A 24 -5.29 -0.10 -10.37
CA GLU A 24 -6.25 -0.18 -11.47
C GLU A 24 -6.77 -1.59 -11.68
N TYR A 25 -6.01 -2.60 -11.30
CA TYR A 25 -6.39 -4.00 -11.44
C TYR A 25 -7.57 -4.38 -10.53
N GLU A 26 -7.71 -3.76 -9.35
CA GLU A 26 -8.90 -3.91 -8.52
C GLU A 26 -10.14 -3.33 -9.21
N ILE A 27 -10.00 -2.18 -9.87
CA ILE A 27 -11.08 -1.56 -10.64
C ILE A 27 -11.47 -2.43 -11.82
N GLN A 28 -10.51 -2.97 -12.57
CA GLN A 28 -10.76 -3.89 -13.68
C GLN A 28 -11.44 -5.17 -13.21
N ALA A 29 -11.01 -5.74 -12.08
CA ALA A 29 -11.65 -6.90 -11.46
C ALA A 29 -13.08 -6.60 -11.03
N LEU A 30 -13.33 -5.43 -10.43
CA LEU A 30 -14.66 -4.99 -10.03
C LEU A 30 -15.59 -4.82 -11.23
N LEU A 31 -15.14 -4.15 -12.29
CA LEU A 31 -15.92 -3.97 -13.52
C LEU A 31 -16.23 -5.32 -14.18
N THR A 32 -15.24 -6.22 -14.27
CA THR A 32 -15.44 -7.57 -14.79
C THR A 32 -16.46 -8.37 -13.98
N LYS A 33 -16.44 -8.26 -12.64
CA LYS A 33 -17.40 -8.91 -11.74
C LYS A 33 -18.86 -8.57 -12.10
N TYR A 34 -19.08 -7.38 -12.60
CA TYR A 34 -20.41 -6.87 -12.96
C TYR A 34 -20.68 -6.86 -14.48
N ASP A 35 -19.88 -7.57 -15.26
CA ASP A 35 -19.98 -7.69 -16.72
C ASP A 35 -19.86 -6.34 -17.47
N GLU A 36 -19.09 -5.39 -16.91
CA GLU A 36 -18.83 -4.07 -17.50
C GLU A 36 -17.46 -4.02 -18.22
N PRO A 37 -17.29 -3.13 -19.21
CA PRO A 37 -15.98 -2.85 -19.80
C PRO A 37 -14.97 -2.40 -18.73
N THR A 38 -13.73 -2.84 -18.87
CA THR A 38 -12.66 -2.58 -17.88
C THR A 38 -11.95 -1.23 -18.06
N ASP A 39 -12.47 -0.37 -18.95
CA ASP A 39 -11.93 0.96 -19.20
C ASP A 39 -12.21 1.91 -18.01
N TYR A 40 -11.26 2.77 -17.71
CA TYR A 40 -11.41 3.83 -16.72
C TYR A 40 -10.77 5.14 -17.22
N LEU A 41 -11.22 6.25 -16.65
CA LEU A 41 -10.61 7.56 -16.91
C LEU A 41 -9.32 7.71 -16.09
N SER A 42 -8.30 8.32 -16.68
CA SER A 42 -7.13 8.73 -15.93
C SER A 42 -7.51 9.81 -14.93
N GLN A 43 -7.31 9.51 -13.66
CA GLN A 43 -7.53 10.41 -12.52
C GLN A 43 -6.17 10.98 -12.09
N ASP A 44 -6.10 12.28 -11.85
CA ASP A 44 -4.92 12.89 -11.24
C ASP A 44 -4.88 12.65 -9.70
N PHE A 45 -3.89 13.22 -9.01
CA PHE A 45 -3.73 13.03 -7.57
C PHE A 45 -4.55 14.01 -6.73
N THR A 46 -5.44 14.77 -7.35
CA THR A 46 -6.45 15.59 -6.69
C THR A 46 -7.82 14.94 -6.80
N MET A 47 -8.80 15.50 -6.12
CA MET A 47 -10.22 15.10 -6.27
C MET A 47 -11.02 16.12 -7.11
N ASP A 48 -10.34 16.95 -7.90
CA ASP A 48 -11.00 17.98 -8.72
C ASP A 48 -11.95 17.37 -9.76
N GLY A 49 -11.56 16.24 -10.38
CA GLY A 49 -12.42 15.52 -11.32
C GLY A 49 -13.67 14.92 -10.67
N PHE A 50 -13.58 14.57 -9.37
CA PHE A 50 -14.73 14.18 -8.57
C PHE A 50 -15.59 15.42 -8.20
N ASP A 51 -14.94 16.53 -7.86
CA ASP A 51 -15.63 17.75 -7.47
C ASP A 51 -16.42 18.35 -8.63
N ASP A 52 -15.90 18.36 -9.85
CA ASP A 52 -16.54 18.88 -11.05
C ASP A 52 -17.47 17.90 -11.79
N ASP A 53 -17.66 16.66 -11.25
CA ASP A 53 -18.45 15.57 -11.85
C ASP A 53 -17.92 15.00 -13.18
N SER A 54 -16.71 15.30 -13.59
CA SER A 54 -16.08 14.64 -14.74
C SER A 54 -15.75 13.16 -14.44
N ILE A 55 -15.48 12.84 -13.17
CA ILE A 55 -15.33 11.49 -12.63
C ILE A 55 -16.39 11.31 -11.54
N LYS A 56 -17.41 10.50 -11.78
CA LYS A 56 -18.53 10.32 -10.83
C LYS A 56 -18.34 9.18 -9.86
N LEU A 57 -17.47 8.25 -10.20
CA LEU A 57 -17.06 7.14 -9.36
C LEU A 57 -15.53 7.16 -9.32
N ALA A 58 -14.98 7.86 -8.34
CA ALA A 58 -13.57 8.18 -8.27
C ALA A 58 -12.82 7.25 -7.31
N SER A 59 -11.60 6.88 -7.68
CA SER A 59 -10.68 6.16 -6.78
C SER A 59 -10.23 7.07 -5.65
N ALA A 60 -10.23 6.54 -4.43
CA ALA A 60 -9.74 7.21 -3.24
C ALA A 60 -9.15 6.17 -2.28
N MET A 61 -8.01 6.51 -1.67
CA MET A 61 -7.51 5.73 -0.55
C MET A 61 -8.26 6.13 0.72
N THR A 62 -8.68 5.16 1.52
CA THR A 62 -9.39 5.43 2.78
C THR A 62 -8.62 6.36 3.70
N TYR A 63 -7.29 6.25 3.68
CA TYR A 63 -6.39 7.03 4.53
C TYR A 63 -5.97 8.38 3.93
N ASN A 64 -6.27 8.67 2.68
CA ASN A 64 -5.85 9.92 2.03
C ASN A 64 -7.02 10.64 1.36
N GLU A 65 -7.29 10.41 0.07
CA GLU A 65 -8.26 11.18 -0.71
C GLU A 65 -9.68 11.15 -0.11
N LEU A 66 -10.09 10.03 0.49
CA LEU A 66 -11.40 9.97 1.16
C LEU A 66 -11.52 10.97 2.32
N GLY A 67 -10.42 11.16 3.05
CA GLY A 67 -10.35 12.18 4.11
C GLY A 67 -10.46 13.58 3.55
N LEU A 68 -9.77 13.89 2.45
CA LEU A 68 -9.87 15.19 1.77
C LEU A 68 -11.31 15.43 1.22
N VAL A 69 -11.93 14.42 0.63
CA VAL A 69 -13.32 14.53 0.14
C VAL A 69 -14.29 14.88 1.28
N LYS A 70 -14.15 14.25 2.44
CA LYS A 70 -15.15 14.36 3.52
C LYS A 70 -14.97 15.55 4.44
N ASN A 71 -13.74 16.02 4.66
CA ASN A 71 -13.44 17.01 5.69
C ASN A 71 -13.28 18.44 5.14
N ASP A 72 -13.44 19.43 6.05
CA ASP A 72 -13.40 20.87 5.78
C ASP A 72 -12.06 21.55 6.13
N TYR A 73 -11.03 20.76 6.50
CA TYR A 73 -9.70 21.29 6.78
C TYR A 73 -8.94 21.69 5.50
N ASP A 74 -7.76 22.27 5.65
CA ASP A 74 -6.94 22.73 4.52
C ASP A 74 -6.68 21.64 3.48
N GLY A 75 -7.07 21.91 2.24
CA GLY A 75 -7.07 20.95 1.12
C GLY A 75 -8.32 20.07 1.02
N GLY A 76 -9.28 20.19 1.94
CA GLY A 76 -10.51 19.41 1.95
C GLY A 76 -11.60 19.96 1.03
N TYR A 77 -12.52 19.09 0.63
CA TYR A 77 -13.65 19.38 -0.27
C TYR A 77 -15.01 19.53 0.47
N ASP A 78 -15.06 19.19 1.77
CA ASP A 78 -16.21 19.39 2.66
C ASP A 78 -17.53 18.70 2.22
N TYR A 79 -17.43 17.50 1.66
CA TYR A 79 -18.63 16.73 1.30
C TYR A 79 -19.32 16.05 2.50
N GLY A 80 -18.62 15.83 3.61
CA GLY A 80 -19.15 15.19 4.82
C GLY A 80 -19.82 13.84 4.53
N ASP A 81 -21.08 13.74 4.95
CA ASP A 81 -21.89 12.53 4.78
C ASP A 81 -22.72 12.52 3.47
N THR A 82 -22.45 13.44 2.54
CA THR A 82 -23.13 13.47 1.22
C THR A 82 -22.50 12.57 0.17
N VAL A 83 -21.48 11.82 0.56
CA VAL A 83 -20.80 10.84 -0.28
C VAL A 83 -20.98 9.43 0.25
N GLY A 84 -20.98 8.46 -0.67
CA GLY A 84 -20.92 7.02 -0.38
C GLY A 84 -19.62 6.43 -0.89
N THR A 85 -19.28 5.24 -0.41
CA THR A 85 -18.09 4.49 -0.82
C THR A 85 -18.41 3.06 -1.21
N ILE A 86 -17.63 2.50 -2.13
CA ILE A 86 -17.61 1.08 -2.49
C ILE A 86 -16.23 0.57 -2.16
N ASP A 87 -16.12 -0.34 -1.18
CA ASP A 87 -14.87 -0.88 -0.65
C ASP A 87 -14.46 -2.14 -1.44
N MET A 88 -13.22 -2.18 -1.93
CA MET A 88 -12.71 -3.31 -2.71
C MET A 88 -12.64 -4.61 -1.90
N ASN A 89 -12.44 -4.52 -0.57
CA ASN A 89 -12.46 -5.68 0.31
C ASN A 89 -13.86 -6.30 0.38
N ASP A 90 -14.89 -5.48 0.56
CA ASP A 90 -16.29 -5.92 0.62
C ASP A 90 -16.76 -6.50 -0.72
N GLU A 91 -16.22 -5.98 -1.82
CA GLU A 91 -16.51 -6.48 -3.16
C GLU A 91 -15.75 -7.77 -3.51
N GLY A 92 -14.78 -8.19 -2.70
CA GLY A 92 -14.02 -9.43 -2.90
C GLY A 92 -12.97 -9.34 -4.02
N VAL A 93 -12.52 -8.13 -4.35
CA VAL A 93 -11.51 -7.85 -5.39
C VAL A 93 -10.26 -7.17 -4.82
N ALA A 94 -10.14 -7.09 -3.50
CA ALA A 94 -9.01 -6.43 -2.83
C ALA A 94 -7.66 -7.03 -3.22
N MET A 95 -6.69 -6.16 -3.45
CA MET A 95 -5.29 -6.48 -3.65
C MET A 95 -4.46 -5.83 -2.54
N LEU A 96 -3.41 -6.54 -2.08
CA LEU A 96 -2.57 -6.04 -1.00
C LEU A 96 -1.64 -4.92 -1.48
N GLU A 97 -1.46 -3.94 -0.62
CA GLU A 97 -0.72 -2.71 -0.88
C GLU A 97 0.61 -2.72 -0.13
N ASP A 98 0.93 -1.67 0.59
CA ASP A 98 2.22 -1.38 1.21
C ASP A 98 2.85 -2.58 1.92
N ASN A 99 4.03 -2.96 1.43
CA ASN A 99 4.85 -4.04 1.94
C ASN A 99 6.28 -3.57 2.23
N ILE A 100 7.13 -4.49 2.71
CA ILE A 100 8.59 -4.31 2.76
C ILE A 100 9.20 -5.35 1.83
N PHE A 101 10.04 -4.91 0.90
CA PHE A 101 10.74 -5.79 -0.02
C PHE A 101 12.21 -5.38 -0.22
N CYS A 102 12.98 -6.32 -0.72
CA CYS A 102 14.39 -6.11 -1.14
C CYS A 102 14.71 -7.02 -2.34
N THR A 103 15.95 -7.01 -2.81
CA THR A 103 16.37 -8.04 -3.77
C THR A 103 16.62 -9.37 -3.05
N LYS A 104 16.38 -10.49 -3.75
CA LYS A 104 16.70 -11.83 -3.23
C LYS A 104 18.19 -11.95 -2.87
N GLU A 105 19.07 -11.38 -3.70
CA GLU A 105 20.51 -11.35 -3.44
C GLU A 105 20.84 -10.60 -2.14
N PHE A 106 20.23 -9.44 -1.93
CA PHE A 106 20.44 -8.67 -0.68
C PHE A 106 20.02 -9.48 0.55
N ALA A 107 18.86 -10.14 0.49
CA ALA A 107 18.34 -10.98 1.57
C ALA A 107 19.26 -12.17 1.88
N GLU A 108 19.82 -12.82 0.85
CA GLU A 108 20.77 -13.94 0.99
C GLU A 108 22.11 -13.49 1.58
N GLN A 109 22.62 -12.34 1.16
CA GLN A 109 23.93 -11.82 1.60
C GLN A 109 23.89 -11.10 2.94
N ASN A 110 22.73 -10.55 3.33
CA ASN A 110 22.58 -9.70 4.51
C ASN A 110 21.39 -10.13 5.40
N PRO A 111 21.26 -11.42 5.77
CA PRO A 111 20.09 -11.90 6.48
C PRO A 111 19.88 -11.27 7.86
N ASN A 112 20.95 -10.95 8.61
CA ASN A 112 20.84 -10.28 9.89
C ASN A 112 20.43 -8.81 9.74
N THR A 113 20.91 -8.14 8.68
CA THR A 113 20.47 -6.78 8.35
C THR A 113 18.97 -6.74 8.04
N VAL A 114 18.46 -7.70 7.25
CA VAL A 114 17.02 -7.80 6.95
C VAL A 114 16.21 -8.03 8.23
N LYS A 115 16.64 -8.96 9.09
CA LYS A 115 15.98 -9.22 10.39
C LYS A 115 15.98 -7.98 11.28
N ALA A 116 17.12 -7.31 11.41
CA ALA A 116 17.25 -6.10 12.24
C ALA A 116 16.33 -4.98 11.74
N PHE A 117 16.35 -4.72 10.42
CA PHE A 117 15.50 -3.72 9.81
C PHE A 117 14.01 -4.04 10.00
N LEU A 118 13.62 -5.27 9.75
CA LEU A 118 12.23 -5.71 9.90
C LEU A 118 11.76 -5.64 11.37
N TYR A 119 12.57 -6.13 12.31
CA TYR A 119 12.26 -6.08 13.73
C TYR A 119 12.01 -4.64 14.22
N ALA A 120 12.93 -3.73 13.93
CA ALA A 120 12.81 -2.33 14.32
C ALA A 120 11.64 -1.61 13.63
N SER A 121 11.41 -1.89 12.33
CA SER A 121 10.28 -1.33 11.58
C SER A 121 8.94 -1.81 12.15
N LEU A 122 8.78 -3.10 12.44
CA LEU A 122 7.55 -3.64 13.04
C LEU A 122 7.32 -3.10 14.45
N LYS A 123 8.39 -2.88 15.25
CA LYS A 123 8.28 -2.19 16.55
C LYS A 123 7.78 -0.75 16.37
N GLY A 124 8.25 -0.04 15.34
CA GLY A 124 7.77 1.29 14.98
C GLY A 124 6.29 1.28 14.55
N TRP A 125 5.88 0.31 13.76
CA TRP A 125 4.49 0.13 13.35
C TRP A 125 3.58 -0.18 14.52
N ALA A 126 3.99 -1.07 15.43
CA ALA A 126 3.23 -1.37 16.65
C ALA A 126 3.02 -0.12 17.51
N TYR A 127 4.07 0.66 17.74
CA TYR A 127 3.96 1.92 18.47
C TYR A 127 3.05 2.94 17.76
N ALA A 128 3.21 3.11 16.46
CA ALA A 128 2.42 4.06 15.68
C ALA A 128 0.92 3.74 15.69
N VAL A 129 0.55 2.47 15.61
CA VAL A 129 -0.84 2.00 15.73
C VAL A 129 -1.45 2.27 17.09
N GLU A 130 -0.67 2.08 18.17
CA GLU A 130 -1.11 2.35 19.55
C GLU A 130 -1.15 3.85 19.88
N HIS A 131 -0.38 4.68 19.16
CA HIS A 131 -0.23 6.12 19.40
C HIS A 131 -0.36 6.93 18.08
N PRO A 132 -1.50 6.86 17.38
CA PRO A 132 -1.64 7.45 16.05
C PRO A 132 -1.51 8.98 16.06
N GLU A 133 -1.94 9.67 17.10
CA GLU A 133 -1.78 11.12 17.23
C GLU A 133 -0.29 11.51 17.27
N GLU A 134 0.52 10.85 18.11
CA GLU A 134 1.96 11.09 18.19
C GLU A 134 2.66 10.70 16.89
N ALA A 135 2.24 9.59 16.26
CA ALA A 135 2.78 9.17 14.97
C ALA A 135 2.53 10.21 13.88
N ALA A 136 1.35 10.84 13.85
CA ALA A 136 1.03 11.91 12.93
C ALA A 136 1.91 13.14 13.16
N GLU A 137 2.15 13.55 14.42
CA GLU A 137 3.05 14.64 14.77
C GLU A 137 4.49 14.38 14.30
N ILE A 138 5.00 13.17 14.56
CA ILE A 138 6.33 12.74 14.10
C ILE A 138 6.42 12.82 12.56
N CYS A 139 5.44 12.27 11.84
CA CYS A 139 5.42 12.35 10.37
C CYS A 139 5.43 13.79 9.87
N TYR A 140 4.66 14.67 10.51
CA TYR A 140 4.60 16.08 10.14
C TYR A 140 5.95 16.79 10.32
N GLU A 141 6.71 16.45 11.36
CA GLU A 141 8.05 17.00 11.62
C GLU A 141 9.11 16.55 10.58
N TYR A 142 9.00 15.33 10.06
CA TYR A 142 9.88 14.80 9.02
C TYR A 142 9.63 15.38 7.62
N GLY A 143 8.60 16.19 7.47
CA GLY A 143 8.21 16.86 6.25
C GLY A 143 6.87 16.34 5.75
N SER A 144 5.97 17.28 5.47
CA SER A 144 4.62 16.93 5.07
C SER A 144 4.17 17.75 3.87
N SER A 145 3.54 17.08 2.92
CA SER A 145 2.81 17.72 1.82
C SER A 145 1.35 18.02 2.17
N VAL A 146 0.90 17.63 3.36
CA VAL A 146 -0.49 17.76 3.83
C VAL A 146 -0.55 18.48 5.17
N SER A 147 -1.75 18.98 5.55
CA SER A 147 -1.96 19.67 6.82
C SER A 147 -1.78 18.74 8.03
N ALA A 148 -1.59 19.31 9.21
CA ALA A 148 -1.50 18.54 10.46
C ALA A 148 -2.80 17.78 10.75
N GLU A 149 -3.97 18.38 10.45
CA GLU A 149 -5.27 17.74 10.59
C GLU A 149 -5.40 16.53 9.66
N HIS A 150 -4.92 16.66 8.42
CA HIS A 150 -4.95 15.54 7.48
C HIS A 150 -3.97 14.43 7.89
N GLN A 151 -2.78 14.76 8.41
CA GLN A 151 -1.86 13.76 8.98
C GLN A 151 -2.51 12.96 10.11
N ALA A 152 -3.25 13.62 11.01
CA ALA A 152 -3.95 12.94 12.10
C ALA A 152 -5.03 11.99 11.56
N TYR A 153 -5.82 12.45 10.57
CA TYR A 153 -6.78 11.59 9.88
C TYR A 153 -6.11 10.37 9.23
N MET A 154 -5.01 10.60 8.52
CA MET A 154 -4.26 9.54 7.84
C MET A 154 -3.74 8.50 8.83
N ALA A 155 -3.16 8.92 9.95
CA ALA A 155 -2.61 8.00 10.96
C ALA A 155 -3.69 7.07 11.53
N ASP A 156 -4.88 7.60 11.83
CA ASP A 156 -6.01 6.82 12.32
C ASP A 156 -6.49 5.77 11.30
N GLU A 157 -6.57 6.16 10.02
CA GLU A 157 -7.02 5.25 8.96
C GLU A 157 -5.95 4.21 8.60
N VAL A 158 -4.67 4.60 8.55
CA VAL A 158 -3.57 3.67 8.32
C VAL A 158 -3.46 2.64 9.44
N ALA A 159 -3.68 3.03 10.70
CA ALA A 159 -3.73 2.09 11.82
C ALA A 159 -4.77 0.97 11.60
N LYS A 160 -5.92 1.29 11.00
CA LYS A 160 -6.95 0.29 10.65
C LYS A 160 -6.48 -0.65 9.55
N LEU A 161 -5.77 -0.16 8.52
CA LEU A 161 -5.24 -0.99 7.44
C LEU A 161 -4.16 -1.98 7.93
N VAL A 162 -3.40 -1.58 8.93
CA VAL A 162 -2.35 -2.42 9.55
C VAL A 162 -2.94 -3.51 10.46
N THR A 163 -4.09 -3.25 11.07
CA THR A 163 -4.69 -4.12 12.11
C THR A 163 -5.96 -4.84 11.70
N THR A 164 -6.41 -4.67 10.46
CA THR A 164 -7.64 -5.30 9.96
C THR A 164 -7.37 -6.00 8.64
N ASP A 165 -7.77 -7.27 8.52
CA ASP A 165 -7.60 -8.04 7.29
C ASP A 165 -8.67 -7.74 6.22
N THR A 166 -8.59 -8.41 5.08
CA THR A 166 -9.54 -8.26 3.97
C THR A 166 -10.96 -8.72 4.29
N LYS A 167 -11.16 -9.46 5.39
CA LYS A 167 -12.46 -9.95 5.88
C LYS A 167 -13.03 -9.07 6.99
N GLY A 168 -12.29 -8.02 7.40
CA GLY A 168 -12.67 -7.12 8.50
C GLY A 168 -12.35 -7.68 9.88
N GLU A 169 -11.53 -8.73 9.99
CA GLU A 169 -11.11 -9.31 11.26
C GLU A 169 -9.83 -8.62 11.77
N THR A 170 -9.70 -8.53 13.09
CA THR A 170 -8.52 -7.91 13.71
C THR A 170 -7.28 -8.79 13.55
N VAL A 171 -6.19 -8.20 13.09
CA VAL A 171 -4.85 -8.80 13.00
C VAL A 171 -3.96 -8.21 14.08
N SER A 172 -3.38 -9.05 14.91
CA SER A 172 -2.46 -8.64 15.99
C SER A 172 -0.99 -8.80 15.65
N ASP A 173 -0.70 -9.58 14.61
CA ASP A 173 0.67 -9.91 14.21
C ASP A 173 1.11 -8.95 13.09
N TYR A 174 1.70 -7.83 13.46
CA TYR A 174 2.16 -6.81 12.52
C TYR A 174 3.07 -7.39 11.45
N GLY A 175 2.83 -6.99 10.22
CA GLY A 175 3.63 -7.44 9.07
C GLY A 175 3.34 -8.86 8.59
N TYR A 176 2.26 -9.49 9.08
CA TYR A 176 1.85 -10.83 8.66
C TYR A 176 1.62 -10.90 7.15
N MET A 177 2.05 -11.99 6.57
CA MET A 177 1.85 -12.28 5.14
C MET A 177 0.74 -13.32 4.97
N ASP A 178 -0.53 -12.86 5.00
CA ASP A 178 -1.71 -13.72 4.87
C ASP A 178 -1.70 -14.44 3.51
N PRO A 179 -1.58 -15.77 3.50
CA PRO A 179 -1.49 -16.52 2.25
C PRO A 179 -2.75 -16.41 1.38
N ASP A 180 -3.93 -16.29 1.98
CA ASP A 180 -5.19 -16.20 1.21
C ASP A 180 -5.31 -14.83 0.52
N ALA A 181 -5.03 -13.74 1.23
CA ALA A 181 -5.06 -12.39 0.68
C ALA A 181 -3.96 -12.18 -0.38
N MET A 182 -2.75 -12.70 -0.13
CA MET A 182 -1.66 -12.66 -1.11
C MET A 182 -1.97 -13.50 -2.34
N GLN A 183 -2.58 -14.69 -2.17
CA GLN A 183 -2.97 -15.52 -3.31
C GLN A 183 -4.04 -14.84 -4.17
N GLN A 184 -5.03 -14.19 -3.55
CA GLN A 184 -6.01 -13.38 -4.28
C GLN A 184 -5.34 -12.28 -5.10
N THR A 185 -4.40 -11.55 -4.52
CA THR A 185 -3.64 -10.50 -5.23
C THR A 185 -2.87 -11.09 -6.42
N LEU A 186 -2.18 -12.22 -6.22
CA LEU A 186 -1.45 -12.90 -7.28
C LEU A 186 -2.37 -13.39 -8.41
N ASP A 187 -3.52 -13.95 -8.08
CA ASP A 187 -4.49 -14.44 -9.07
C ASP A 187 -5.08 -13.29 -9.89
N LEU A 188 -5.39 -12.16 -9.26
CA LEU A 188 -5.84 -10.95 -9.95
C LEU A 188 -4.71 -10.35 -10.81
N ALA A 189 -3.47 -10.34 -10.31
CA ALA A 189 -2.32 -9.90 -11.10
C ALA A 189 -2.14 -10.77 -12.36
N LYS A 190 -2.25 -12.10 -12.25
CA LYS A 190 -2.20 -13.01 -13.41
C LYS A 190 -3.30 -12.75 -14.43
N GLN A 191 -4.45 -12.27 -13.99
CA GLN A 191 -5.59 -12.03 -14.85
C GLN A 191 -5.52 -10.67 -15.56
N TYR A 192 -5.02 -9.63 -14.89
CA TYR A 192 -5.15 -8.24 -15.36
C TYR A 192 -3.84 -7.54 -15.69
N VAL A 193 -2.70 -7.98 -15.14
CA VAL A 193 -1.40 -7.38 -15.48
C VAL A 193 -1.00 -7.79 -16.88
N GLU A 194 -0.86 -6.80 -17.76
CA GLU A 194 -0.38 -6.99 -19.12
C GLU A 194 1.12 -6.68 -19.18
N LEU A 195 1.89 -7.62 -19.72
CA LEU A 195 3.33 -7.47 -19.93
C LEU A 195 3.62 -7.65 -21.42
N ASP A 196 4.32 -6.66 -22.01
CA ASP A 196 4.66 -6.66 -23.45
C ASP A 196 5.60 -7.80 -23.82
N ASP A 197 6.50 -8.20 -22.89
CA ASP A 197 7.41 -9.31 -23.10
C ASP A 197 6.72 -10.65 -22.84
N SER A 198 6.69 -11.51 -23.84
CA SER A 198 6.01 -12.82 -23.75
C SER A 198 6.62 -13.76 -22.71
N ALA A 199 7.95 -13.70 -22.48
CA ALA A 199 8.60 -14.52 -21.48
C ALA A 199 8.27 -14.04 -20.07
N ALA A 200 8.17 -12.73 -19.86
CA ALA A 200 7.69 -12.13 -18.62
C ALA A 200 6.22 -12.49 -18.34
N ALA A 201 5.36 -12.45 -19.36
CA ALA A 201 3.96 -12.85 -19.24
C ALA A 201 3.82 -14.35 -18.90
N GLU A 202 4.62 -15.24 -19.52
CA GLU A 202 4.66 -16.67 -19.19
C GLU A 202 5.18 -16.90 -17.76
N LYS A 203 6.22 -16.16 -17.33
CA LYS A 203 6.77 -16.22 -15.98
C LYS A 203 5.70 -15.84 -14.95
N LEU A 204 4.96 -14.74 -15.18
CA LEU A 204 3.86 -14.31 -14.32
C LEU A 204 2.80 -15.41 -14.14
N GLN A 205 2.36 -16.06 -15.22
CA GLN A 205 1.36 -17.12 -15.16
C GLN A 205 1.82 -18.33 -14.33
N ASN A 206 3.12 -18.59 -14.25
CA ASN A 206 3.71 -19.70 -13.51
C ASN A 206 4.09 -19.34 -12.05
N PHE A 207 4.00 -18.08 -11.63
CA PHE A 207 4.34 -17.69 -10.26
C PHE A 207 3.47 -18.41 -9.21
N THR A 208 4.14 -18.78 -8.13
CA THR A 208 3.57 -19.13 -6.85
C THR A 208 3.93 -18.03 -5.84
N LEU A 209 3.32 -18.03 -4.66
CA LEU A 209 3.69 -17.08 -3.60
C LEU A 209 5.17 -17.22 -3.19
N ASP A 210 5.72 -18.42 -3.20
CA ASP A 210 7.11 -18.68 -2.81
C ASP A 210 8.13 -18.08 -3.81
N ASP A 211 7.68 -17.70 -5.02
CA ASP A 211 8.54 -17.01 -5.99
C ASP A 211 8.72 -15.52 -5.65
N VAL A 212 7.80 -14.91 -4.94
CA VAL A 212 7.72 -13.45 -4.72
C VAL A 212 7.77 -13.02 -3.25
N ARG A 213 7.71 -13.95 -2.30
CA ARG A 213 7.81 -13.68 -0.86
C ARG A 213 8.75 -14.64 -0.15
N ASP A 214 9.29 -14.19 0.99
CA ASP A 214 10.01 -15.02 1.96
C ASP A 214 9.49 -14.75 3.37
N THR A 215 8.72 -15.69 3.92
CA THR A 215 8.13 -15.58 5.28
C THR A 215 9.12 -15.82 6.40
N SER A 216 10.28 -16.40 6.10
CA SER A 216 11.24 -16.82 7.13
C SER A 216 11.80 -15.67 7.96
N PHE A 217 11.96 -14.48 7.37
CA PHE A 217 12.40 -13.29 8.09
C PHE A 217 11.35 -12.81 9.08
N TRP A 218 10.09 -12.73 8.64
CA TRP A 218 8.98 -12.34 9.50
C TRP A 218 8.80 -13.33 10.64
N GLU A 219 8.84 -14.64 10.39
CA GLU A 219 8.76 -15.69 11.39
C GLU A 219 9.90 -15.58 12.42
N ALA A 220 11.12 -15.31 11.97
CA ALA A 220 12.26 -15.14 12.83
C ALA A 220 12.13 -13.92 13.77
N VAL A 221 11.71 -12.76 13.24
CA VAL A 221 11.63 -11.53 14.05
C VAL A 221 10.43 -11.52 14.99
N THR A 222 9.32 -12.14 14.64
CA THR A 222 8.15 -12.25 15.53
C THR A 222 8.36 -13.24 16.65
N ALA A 223 9.24 -14.24 16.50
CA ALA A 223 9.66 -15.15 17.55
C ALA A 223 10.78 -14.60 18.43
N SER A 224 11.40 -13.47 18.07
CA SER A 224 12.55 -12.86 18.73
C SER A 224 12.12 -11.78 19.74
N ASP A 225 12.92 -11.63 20.79
CA ASP A 225 12.87 -10.45 21.67
C ASP A 225 13.89 -9.34 21.27
N GLY A 226 14.54 -9.52 20.11
CA GLY A 226 15.56 -8.62 19.57
C GLY A 226 17.00 -8.98 19.95
N SER A 227 17.22 -9.92 20.88
CA SER A 227 18.56 -10.25 21.38
C SER A 227 19.31 -11.24 20.48
N ASP A 228 18.62 -11.96 19.60
CA ASP A 228 19.15 -13.05 18.78
C ASP A 228 19.12 -12.77 17.26
N LEU A 229 18.95 -11.51 16.87
CA LEU A 229 18.88 -11.11 15.46
C LEU A 229 20.22 -11.28 14.71
N GLY A 230 21.33 -11.39 15.43
CA GLY A 230 22.68 -11.39 14.89
C GLY A 230 23.18 -9.96 14.63
N THR A 231 24.48 -9.86 14.33
CA THR A 231 25.07 -8.58 13.95
C THR A 231 24.74 -8.28 12.50
N PRO A 232 24.18 -7.09 12.16
CA PRO A 232 23.94 -6.71 10.78
C PRO A 232 25.22 -6.78 9.91
N GLU A 233 25.13 -7.37 8.75
CA GLU A 233 26.22 -7.42 7.77
C GLU A 233 26.47 -6.04 7.16
N LYS A 234 25.39 -5.24 7.02
CA LYS A 234 25.39 -3.87 6.57
C LYS A 234 24.63 -3.01 7.59
N SER A 235 25.31 -2.04 8.21
CA SER A 235 24.73 -1.20 9.26
C SER A 235 24.10 0.10 8.75
N GLU A 236 24.52 0.58 7.59
CA GLU A 236 23.92 1.76 6.93
C GLU A 236 23.03 1.28 5.80
N VAL A 237 21.73 1.47 5.93
CA VAL A 237 20.74 1.03 4.95
C VAL A 237 19.79 2.16 4.57
N SER A 238 19.14 2.01 3.44
CA SER A 238 18.12 2.96 2.97
C SER A 238 16.85 2.23 2.55
N ILE A 239 15.70 2.92 2.73
CA ILE A 239 14.40 2.47 2.27
C ILE A 239 13.78 3.52 1.36
N GLN A 240 13.34 3.11 0.16
CA GLN A 240 12.57 3.93 -0.77
C GLN A 240 11.09 3.80 -0.45
N LEU A 241 10.46 4.89 -0.05
CA LEU A 241 9.01 4.93 0.12
C LEU A 241 8.30 4.96 -1.25
N LYS A 242 7.08 4.47 -1.28
CA LYS A 242 6.23 4.51 -2.48
C LYS A 242 5.72 5.90 -2.79
N TRP A 243 5.49 6.72 -1.77
CA TRP A 243 4.88 8.04 -1.90
C TRP A 243 5.64 9.10 -1.12
N LEU A 244 5.07 10.30 -1.07
CA LEU A 244 5.59 11.45 -0.31
C LEU A 244 5.58 11.16 1.21
N PRO A 245 6.40 11.88 2.00
CA PRO A 245 6.41 11.72 3.45
C PRO A 245 5.06 12.09 4.07
N ASP A 246 4.37 11.11 4.62
CA ASP A 246 3.12 11.26 5.36
C ASP A 246 2.85 10.05 6.26
N ALA A 247 1.71 10.01 6.93
CA ALA A 247 1.36 8.95 7.88
C ALA A 247 1.13 7.58 7.22
N GLN A 248 1.06 7.47 5.89
CA GLN A 248 1.09 6.18 5.19
C GLN A 248 2.31 5.35 5.60
N PHE A 249 3.41 6.02 5.95
CA PHE A 249 4.69 5.40 6.31
C PHE A 249 5.05 5.60 7.78
N MET A 250 4.09 5.89 8.64
CA MET A 250 4.31 6.33 10.02
C MET A 250 5.17 5.36 10.85
N GLY A 251 5.09 4.05 10.60
CA GLY A 251 5.87 3.07 11.34
C GLY A 251 7.38 3.24 11.17
N TYR A 252 7.84 3.61 9.98
CA TYR A 252 9.27 3.86 9.72
C TYR A 252 9.76 5.15 10.36
N TYR A 253 8.96 6.21 10.30
CA TYR A 253 9.29 7.48 10.94
C TYR A 253 9.30 7.38 12.46
N VAL A 254 8.35 6.64 13.04
CA VAL A 254 8.33 6.35 14.48
C VAL A 254 9.54 5.50 14.88
N ALA A 255 9.89 4.48 14.10
CA ALA A 255 11.09 3.68 14.37
C ALA A 255 12.37 4.52 14.37
N GLN A 256 12.46 5.47 13.46
CA GLN A 256 13.57 6.43 13.38
C GLN A 256 13.59 7.36 14.60
N ASP A 257 12.47 8.01 14.90
CA ASP A 257 12.34 9.00 15.96
C ASP A 257 12.59 8.40 17.35
N LYS A 258 12.07 7.20 17.59
CA LYS A 258 12.22 6.46 18.86
C LYS A 258 13.58 5.77 18.99
N GLY A 259 14.43 5.82 17.98
CA GLY A 259 15.75 5.18 18.02
C GLY A 259 15.72 3.66 17.88
N TYR A 260 14.64 3.07 17.38
CA TYR A 260 14.52 1.60 17.28
C TYR A 260 15.51 0.99 16.28
N TYR A 261 15.88 1.73 15.24
CA TYR A 261 16.93 1.30 14.32
C TYR A 261 18.31 1.30 14.99
N ASP A 262 18.61 2.31 15.81
CA ASP A 262 19.86 2.37 16.57
C ASP A 262 19.99 1.21 17.57
N GLU A 263 18.89 0.81 18.21
CA GLU A 263 18.84 -0.32 19.16
C GLU A 263 19.31 -1.65 18.52
N VAL A 264 19.08 -1.82 17.21
CA VAL A 264 19.49 -3.02 16.47
C VAL A 264 20.75 -2.82 15.62
N GLY A 265 21.45 -1.72 15.81
CA GLY A 265 22.74 -1.41 15.16
C GLY A 265 22.61 -0.93 13.71
N LEU A 266 21.48 -0.33 13.34
CA LEU A 266 21.25 0.23 12.01
C LEU A 266 21.17 1.75 12.02
N THR A 267 21.75 2.36 11.00
CA THR A 267 21.46 3.73 10.58
C THR A 267 20.61 3.65 9.31
N VAL A 268 19.37 4.15 9.36
CA VAL A 268 18.42 4.06 8.26
C VAL A 268 18.20 5.41 7.62
N ASN A 269 18.33 5.48 6.29
CA ASN A 269 17.96 6.64 5.50
C ASN A 269 16.60 6.38 4.83
N ILE A 270 15.59 7.14 5.22
CA ILE A 270 14.23 7.08 4.63
C ILE A 270 14.18 8.01 3.43
N VAL A 271 14.00 7.46 2.23
CA VAL A 271 13.99 8.18 0.95
C VAL A 271 12.55 8.39 0.50
N SER A 272 12.16 9.64 0.31
CA SER A 272 10.84 10.00 -0.21
C SER A 272 10.57 9.40 -1.58
N GLY A 273 9.36 8.90 -1.79
CA GLY A 273 8.83 8.48 -3.07
C GLY A 273 8.08 9.60 -3.80
N GLY A 274 7.18 9.20 -4.66
CA GLY A 274 6.32 10.07 -5.46
C GLY A 274 5.96 9.42 -6.80
N GLY A 275 5.00 9.98 -7.54
CA GLY A 275 4.47 9.39 -8.77
C GLY A 275 5.51 9.16 -9.88
N ASP A 276 6.62 9.89 -9.87
CA ASP A 276 7.71 9.77 -10.86
C ASP A 276 8.84 8.83 -10.41
N ILE A 277 8.74 8.25 -9.21
CA ILE A 277 9.77 7.37 -8.62
C ILE A 277 9.32 5.92 -8.76
N SER A 278 10.17 5.08 -9.36
CA SER A 278 9.99 3.62 -9.35
C SER A 278 10.79 3.01 -8.21
N GLU A 279 10.12 2.68 -7.11
CA GLU A 279 10.73 2.06 -5.94
C GLU A 279 11.30 0.67 -6.26
N THR A 280 10.63 -0.11 -7.11
CA THR A 280 11.12 -1.42 -7.54
C THR A 280 12.43 -1.31 -8.33
N THR A 281 12.54 -0.31 -9.21
CA THR A 281 13.78 -0.02 -9.95
C THR A 281 14.88 0.45 -9.02
N ALA A 282 14.59 1.34 -8.07
CA ALA A 282 15.56 1.85 -7.11
C ALA A 282 16.18 0.74 -6.24
N VAL A 283 15.35 -0.22 -5.81
CA VAL A 283 15.80 -1.40 -5.06
C VAL A 283 16.58 -2.36 -5.98
N ASN A 284 16.05 -2.68 -7.16
CA ASN A 284 16.65 -3.64 -8.07
C ASN A 284 18.05 -3.24 -8.54
N ASN A 285 18.30 -1.94 -8.74
CA ASN A 285 19.61 -1.44 -9.17
C ASN A 285 20.57 -1.11 -8.00
N GLY A 286 20.14 -1.34 -6.75
CA GLY A 286 20.95 -1.13 -5.55
C GLY A 286 21.14 0.33 -5.15
N THR A 287 20.32 1.25 -5.67
CA THR A 287 20.31 2.66 -5.21
C THR A 287 19.86 2.75 -3.76
N VAL A 288 18.92 1.90 -3.36
CA VAL A 288 18.45 1.69 -2.00
C VAL A 288 18.41 0.19 -1.68
N ASP A 289 18.35 -0.16 -0.40
CA ASP A 289 18.39 -1.55 0.06
C ASP A 289 17.00 -2.17 0.17
N PHE A 290 16.06 -1.39 0.69
CA PHE A 290 14.67 -1.79 0.89
C PHE A 290 13.73 -0.85 0.14
N GLY A 291 12.52 -1.31 -0.08
CA GLY A 291 11.45 -0.49 -0.63
C GLY A 291 10.10 -0.82 -0.02
N VAL A 292 9.19 0.13 -0.16
CA VAL A 292 7.76 -0.04 0.07
C VAL A 292 7.08 0.06 -1.28
N THR A 293 6.35 -0.98 -1.67
CA THR A 293 5.54 -0.97 -2.89
C THR A 293 4.23 -1.69 -2.67
N TRP A 294 3.33 -1.66 -3.64
CA TRP A 294 2.15 -2.51 -3.65
C TRP A 294 2.51 -3.90 -4.19
N PHE A 295 1.88 -4.94 -3.67
CA PHE A 295 2.25 -6.30 -4.00
C PHE A 295 2.13 -6.62 -5.49
N THR A 296 1.15 -6.04 -6.20
CA THR A 296 1.02 -6.15 -7.66
C THR A 296 2.21 -5.58 -8.41
N ASN A 297 2.76 -4.45 -7.95
CA ASN A 297 3.93 -3.82 -8.57
C ASN A 297 5.18 -4.69 -8.40
N LEU A 298 5.34 -5.32 -7.22
CA LEU A 298 6.42 -6.27 -6.97
C LEU A 298 6.29 -7.50 -7.88
N ILE A 299 5.10 -8.09 -7.97
CA ILE A 299 4.81 -9.24 -8.84
C ILE A 299 5.14 -8.90 -10.31
N SER A 300 4.65 -7.77 -10.80
CA SER A 300 4.88 -7.30 -12.17
C SER A 300 6.37 -7.06 -12.45
N ALA A 301 7.07 -6.39 -11.53
CA ALA A 301 8.50 -6.10 -11.65
C ALA A 301 9.34 -7.39 -11.65
N ASP A 302 9.04 -8.33 -10.76
CA ASP A 302 9.76 -9.61 -10.69
C ASP A 302 9.50 -10.48 -11.92
N ALA A 303 8.25 -10.50 -12.44
CA ALA A 303 7.93 -11.14 -13.72
C ALA A 303 8.70 -10.50 -14.88
N GLY A 304 8.85 -9.17 -14.88
CA GLY A 304 9.61 -8.40 -15.85
C GLY A 304 11.14 -8.57 -15.76
N GLY A 305 11.65 -9.39 -14.83
CA GLY A 305 13.06 -9.77 -14.74
C GLY A 305 13.84 -9.15 -13.59
N MET A 306 13.19 -8.36 -12.72
CA MET A 306 13.78 -7.95 -11.44
C MET A 306 13.78 -9.16 -10.49
N ASN A 307 14.76 -9.23 -9.60
CA ASN A 307 14.89 -10.36 -8.67
C ASN A 307 14.54 -9.90 -7.25
N LEU A 308 13.25 -9.67 -7.02
CA LEU A 308 12.71 -9.06 -5.80
C LEU A 308 12.02 -10.10 -4.92
N VAL A 309 11.95 -9.81 -3.61
CA VAL A 309 11.25 -10.63 -2.63
C VAL A 309 10.60 -9.73 -1.58
N GLU A 310 9.32 -9.98 -1.29
CA GLU A 310 8.63 -9.40 -0.14
C GLU A 310 9.03 -10.13 1.14
N VAL A 311 9.34 -9.39 2.18
CA VAL A 311 9.71 -9.93 3.49
C VAL A 311 8.69 -9.63 4.59
N SER A 312 7.76 -8.72 4.34
CA SER A 312 6.65 -8.39 5.27
C SER A 312 5.53 -7.63 4.56
N GLN A 313 4.28 -7.95 4.88
CA GLN A 313 3.09 -7.24 4.39
C GLN A 313 2.57 -6.32 5.48
N ILE A 314 2.72 -5.00 5.30
CA ILE A 314 2.34 -4.03 6.34
C ILE A 314 0.84 -3.77 6.32
N PHE A 315 0.25 -3.37 5.19
CA PHE A 315 -1.19 -3.21 5.07
C PHE A 315 -1.85 -4.57 4.87
N GLN A 316 -2.77 -4.92 5.75
CA GLN A 316 -3.41 -6.23 5.79
C GLN A 316 -4.66 -6.32 4.90
N ARG A 317 -5.07 -5.19 4.31
CA ARG A 317 -6.21 -5.06 3.40
C ARG A 317 -5.98 -3.94 2.40
N SER A 318 -6.80 -3.87 1.36
CA SER A 318 -6.80 -2.75 0.43
C SER A 318 -7.36 -1.49 1.09
N GLY A 319 -6.71 -0.35 0.89
CA GLY A 319 -7.23 0.96 1.24
C GLY A 319 -8.07 1.59 0.12
N LEU A 320 -8.17 0.94 -1.05
CA LEU A 320 -8.88 1.49 -2.19
C LEU A 320 -10.40 1.40 -2.00
N VAL A 321 -11.04 2.54 -2.17
CA VAL A 321 -12.49 2.66 -2.31
C VAL A 321 -12.82 3.45 -3.57
N LEU A 322 -14.00 3.24 -4.11
CA LEU A 322 -14.60 4.15 -5.07
C LEU A 322 -15.57 5.07 -4.34
N VAL A 323 -15.36 6.39 -4.43
CA VAL A 323 -16.21 7.40 -3.81
C VAL A 323 -17.18 8.00 -4.82
N TYR A 324 -18.41 8.26 -4.40
CA TYR A 324 -19.46 8.84 -5.24
C TYR A 324 -20.35 9.81 -4.44
N LYS A 325 -20.91 10.82 -5.11
CA LYS A 325 -21.90 11.72 -4.53
C LYS A 325 -23.25 11.01 -4.46
N LEU A 326 -23.88 11.02 -3.28
CA LEU A 326 -25.18 10.35 -3.07
C LEU A 326 -26.26 10.91 -4.02
N ASP A 327 -26.24 12.22 -4.29
CA ASP A 327 -27.21 12.87 -5.17
C ASP A 327 -27.15 12.39 -6.63
N ASN A 328 -25.98 11.91 -7.07
CA ASN A 328 -25.83 11.35 -8.44
C ASN A 328 -26.53 10.00 -8.61
N TYR A 329 -26.85 9.30 -7.52
CA TYR A 329 -27.38 7.93 -7.52
C TYR A 329 -28.64 7.74 -6.68
N THR A 330 -29.36 8.82 -6.38
CA THR A 330 -30.71 8.75 -5.81
C THR A 330 -31.72 8.40 -6.89
N LYS A 331 -32.63 7.45 -6.59
CA LYS A 331 -33.81 7.17 -7.44
C LYS A 331 -34.94 8.10 -7.06
#